data_7314105ca28904a2a7fbbd00e36407cf
#
_entry.id   7314105ca28904a2a7fbbd00e36407cf
#
_cell.length_a   1.000
_cell.length_b   1.000
_cell.length_c   1.000
_cell.angle_alpha   90.00
_cell.angle_beta   90.00
_cell.angle_gamma   90.00
#
_symmetry.space_group_name_H-M   'P 1'
#
loop_
_entity.id
_entity.type
_entity.pdbx_description
1 polymer ?
#
loop_
_entity_poly.entity_id
_entity_poly.type
_entity_poly.pdbx_seq_one_letter_code
_entity_poly.pdbx_strand_id
1 'polypeptide(L)'
;MKENFIKVTWQPDENGNPPTGFAVMAQGGGYGSMMAAAIVARSVVSVMEKQVGREQAKADLLGMIRLVLEADDKEIASEGVTIRLPGRVKPE
;
A
#
# COMPACT_ATOMS: atom_id res chain seq x y z
N MET A 1 -10.74 -24.08 -0.17
CA MET A 1 -10.97 -22.84 -0.94
C MET A 1 -10.00 -21.76 -0.51
N LYS A 2 -9.41 -21.10 -1.47
CA LYS A 2 -8.43 -20.08 -1.16
C LYS A 2 -9.09 -18.73 -0.93
N GLU A 3 -8.56 -18.03 0.02
CA GLU A 3 -8.98 -16.67 0.25
C GLU A 3 -8.20 -15.72 -0.63
N ASN A 4 -8.85 -14.69 -1.09
CA ASN A 4 -8.18 -13.62 -1.79
C ASN A 4 -7.92 -12.51 -0.79
N PHE A 5 -6.74 -11.91 -0.85
CA PHE A 5 -6.40 -10.90 0.15
C PHE A 5 -5.26 -10.02 -0.34
N ILE A 6 -5.15 -8.89 0.31
CA ILE A 6 -3.97 -8.04 0.23
C ILE A 6 -3.58 -7.75 1.68
N LYS A 7 -2.32 -7.98 1.98
CA LYS A 7 -1.81 -7.75 3.31
C LYS A 7 -0.58 -6.87 3.24
N VAL A 8 -0.56 -5.84 4.05
CA VAL A 8 0.57 -4.93 4.13
C VAL A 8 1.01 -4.84 5.57
N THR A 9 2.30 -5.00 5.79
CA THR A 9 2.87 -4.84 7.12
C THR A 9 4.03 -3.86 7.04
N TRP A 10 4.33 -3.23 8.16
CA TRP A 10 5.46 -2.33 8.23
C TRP A 10 5.95 -2.23 9.66
N GLN A 11 7.15 -1.69 9.79
CA GLN A 11 7.77 -1.52 11.11
C GLN A 11 7.48 -0.13 11.62
N PRO A 12 7.01 0.00 12.84
CA PRO A 12 6.85 1.33 13.43
C PRO A 12 8.21 1.94 13.68
N ASP A 13 8.25 3.26 13.66
CA ASP A 13 9.49 3.95 13.95
C ASP A 13 9.35 4.63 15.29
N GLU A 14 10.17 4.21 16.23
CA GLU A 14 10.08 4.72 17.59
C GLU A 14 10.81 6.04 17.76
N ASN A 15 11.50 6.48 16.73
CA ASN A 15 12.27 7.71 16.81
C ASN A 15 11.65 8.86 16.04
N GLY A 16 10.40 8.69 15.60
CA GLY A 16 9.73 9.74 14.88
C GLY A 16 10.06 9.80 13.41
N ASN A 17 10.86 8.89 12.91
CA ASN A 17 11.13 8.82 11.48
C ASN A 17 10.00 8.11 10.76
N PRO A 18 9.92 8.23 9.44
CA PRO A 18 8.88 7.52 8.71
C PRO A 18 8.99 6.02 8.90
N PRO A 19 7.86 5.33 8.88
CA PRO A 19 7.89 3.86 8.99
C PRO A 19 8.67 3.25 7.83
N THR A 20 9.25 2.10 8.10
CA THR A 20 10.04 1.38 7.11
C THR A 20 9.65 -0.07 7.09
N GLY A 21 10.29 -0.82 6.21
CA GLY A 21 10.09 -2.27 6.18
C GLY A 21 8.71 -2.66 5.72
N PHE A 22 8.17 -1.94 4.75
CA PHE A 22 6.87 -2.30 4.19
C PHE A 22 6.97 -3.61 3.42
N ALA A 23 6.05 -4.50 3.69
CA ALA A 23 5.94 -5.76 2.96
C ALA A 23 4.49 -5.92 2.51
N VAL A 24 4.31 -6.26 1.25
CA VAL A 24 3.00 -6.43 0.67
C VAL A 24 2.88 -7.85 0.17
N MET A 25 1.78 -8.50 0.51
CA MET A 25 1.48 -9.83 0.03
C MET A 25 0.06 -9.82 -0.50
N ALA A 26 -0.14 -10.31 -1.70
CA ALA A 26 -1.45 -10.30 -2.31
C ALA A 26 -1.74 -11.64 -2.97
N GLN A 27 -2.98 -12.04 -2.93
CA GLN A 27 -3.45 -13.26 -3.58
C GLN A 27 -4.84 -13.00 -4.10
N GLY A 28 -5.05 -13.34 -5.38
CA GLY A 28 -6.34 -13.13 -5.99
C GLY A 28 -6.21 -12.55 -7.37
N GLY A 29 -7.32 -12.30 -7.99
CA GLY A 29 -7.33 -11.71 -9.31
C GLY A 29 -7.02 -10.23 -9.27
N GLY A 30 -6.54 -9.71 -10.39
CA GLY A 30 -6.15 -8.32 -10.45
C GLY A 30 -7.28 -7.35 -10.17
N TYR A 31 -8.44 -7.64 -10.70
CA TYR A 31 -9.59 -6.77 -10.52
C TYR A 31 -10.01 -6.71 -9.06
N GLY A 32 -10.05 -7.88 -8.41
CA GLY A 32 -10.38 -7.91 -6.99
C GLY A 32 -9.36 -7.21 -6.15
N SER A 33 -8.09 -7.34 -6.53
CA SER A 33 -7.02 -6.64 -5.81
C SER A 33 -7.16 -5.14 -5.94
N MET A 34 -7.52 -4.65 -7.12
CA MET A 34 -7.73 -3.22 -7.30
C MET A 34 -8.88 -2.71 -6.44
N MET A 35 -9.97 -3.45 -6.40
CA MET A 35 -11.11 -3.06 -5.58
C MET A 35 -10.72 -3.04 -4.10
N ALA A 36 -9.99 -4.07 -3.68
CA ALA A 36 -9.56 -4.15 -2.28
C ALA A 36 -8.66 -2.97 -1.92
N ALA A 37 -7.76 -2.61 -2.80
CA ALA A 37 -6.88 -1.47 -2.55
C ALA A 37 -7.68 -0.19 -2.43
N ALA A 38 -8.69 -0.02 -3.27
CA ALA A 38 -9.54 1.17 -3.22
C ALA A 38 -10.31 1.23 -1.90
N ILE A 39 -10.79 0.10 -1.43
CA ILE A 39 -11.51 0.05 -0.18
C ILE A 39 -10.61 0.39 0.98
N VAL A 40 -9.39 -0.12 0.96
CA VAL A 40 -8.42 0.22 2.00
C VAL A 40 -8.14 1.72 1.97
N ALA A 41 -7.95 2.28 0.78
CA ALA A 41 -7.69 3.71 0.67
C ALA A 41 -8.84 4.52 1.25
N ARG A 42 -10.07 4.12 0.99
CA ARG A 42 -11.22 4.81 1.56
C ARG A 42 -11.20 4.75 3.08
N SER A 43 -10.83 3.60 3.63
CA SER A 43 -10.75 3.44 5.06
C SER A 43 -9.69 4.36 5.67
N VAL A 44 -8.57 4.49 4.99
CA VAL A 44 -7.50 5.38 5.46
C VAL A 44 -7.97 6.83 5.47
N VAL A 45 -8.67 7.23 4.42
CA VAL A 45 -9.22 8.58 4.37
C VAL A 45 -10.17 8.82 5.55
N SER A 46 -10.99 7.83 5.86
CA SER A 46 -11.94 7.97 6.97
C SER A 46 -11.22 8.19 8.30
N VAL A 47 -10.08 7.55 8.47
CA VAL A 47 -9.30 7.75 9.68
C VAL A 47 -8.66 9.13 9.70
N MET A 48 -8.07 9.52 8.57
CA MET A 48 -7.34 10.77 8.49
C MET A 48 -8.23 12.01 8.50
N GLU A 49 -9.47 11.86 8.06
CA GLU A 49 -10.33 13.04 7.95
C GLU A 49 -10.59 13.70 9.30
N LYS A 50 -10.42 12.96 10.38
CA LYS A 50 -10.59 13.51 11.71
C LYS A 50 -9.46 14.46 12.09
N GLN A 51 -8.34 14.36 11.40
CA GLN A 51 -7.20 15.20 11.72
C GLN A 51 -7.03 16.35 10.73
N VAL A 52 -7.23 16.08 9.45
CA VAL A 52 -6.95 17.10 8.44
C VAL A 52 -8.16 17.45 7.58
N GLY A 53 -9.29 16.81 7.84
CA GLY A 53 -10.46 17.05 7.00
C GLY A 53 -10.49 16.10 5.81
N ARG A 54 -11.70 15.86 5.29
CA ARG A 54 -11.86 14.85 4.25
C ARG A 54 -11.17 15.22 2.94
N GLU A 55 -11.33 16.47 2.51
CA GLU A 55 -10.74 16.85 1.23
C GLU A 55 -9.23 16.84 1.27
N GLN A 56 -8.66 17.29 2.38
CA GLN A 56 -7.22 17.27 2.52
C GLN A 56 -6.71 15.82 2.61
N ALA A 57 -7.43 14.96 3.34
CA ALA A 57 -7.04 13.57 3.46
C ALA A 57 -7.04 12.89 2.10
N LYS A 58 -8.07 13.15 1.29
CA LYS A 58 -8.15 12.58 -0.04
C LYS A 58 -6.99 13.05 -0.92
N ALA A 59 -6.72 14.34 -0.87
CA ALA A 59 -5.64 14.91 -1.68
C ALA A 59 -4.29 14.32 -1.29
N ASP A 60 -4.04 14.24 0.01
CA ASP A 60 -2.78 13.70 0.49
C ASP A 60 -2.60 12.25 0.09
N LEU A 61 -3.64 11.46 0.26
CA LEU A 61 -3.56 10.04 -0.08
C LEU A 61 -3.38 9.84 -1.57
N LEU A 62 -4.11 10.57 -2.39
CA LEU A 62 -3.97 10.45 -3.84
C LEU A 62 -2.57 10.85 -4.29
N GLY A 63 -2.01 11.88 -3.67
CA GLY A 63 -0.65 12.29 -3.99
C GLY A 63 0.35 11.21 -3.63
N MET A 64 0.17 10.58 -2.49
CA MET A 64 1.05 9.51 -2.06
C MET A 64 0.95 8.31 -2.99
N ILE A 65 -0.29 7.96 -3.37
CA ILE A 65 -0.50 6.83 -4.27
C ILE A 65 0.20 7.08 -5.60
N ARG A 66 0.04 8.29 -6.13
CA ARG A 66 0.69 8.63 -7.39
C ARG A 66 2.20 8.53 -7.29
N LEU A 67 2.75 9.06 -6.21
CA LEU A 67 4.17 9.02 -5.99
C LEU A 67 4.70 7.59 -6.00
N VAL A 68 4.01 6.71 -5.28
CA VAL A 68 4.42 5.31 -5.20
C VAL A 68 4.28 4.61 -6.53
N LEU A 69 3.19 4.90 -7.25
CA LEU A 69 2.97 4.24 -8.52
C LEU A 69 3.98 4.66 -9.59
N GLU A 70 4.50 5.88 -9.48
CA GLU A 70 5.45 6.37 -10.47
C GLU A 70 6.90 6.07 -10.10
N ALA A 71 7.14 5.60 -8.89
CA ALA A 71 8.48 5.23 -8.49
C ALA A 71 8.87 3.92 -9.16
N ASP A 72 10.13 3.76 -9.51
CA ASP A 72 10.56 2.49 -10.07
C ASP A 72 10.85 1.49 -8.95
N ASP A 73 11.08 0.25 -9.36
CA ASP A 73 11.24 -0.82 -8.38
C ASP A 73 12.43 -0.60 -7.47
N LYS A 74 13.48 0.00 -7.99
CA LYS A 74 14.66 0.25 -7.18
C LYS A 74 14.39 1.30 -6.12
N GLU A 75 13.66 2.34 -6.48
CA GLU A 75 13.30 3.37 -5.52
C GLU A 75 12.43 2.81 -4.42
N ILE A 76 11.48 1.99 -4.80
CA ILE A 76 10.58 1.36 -3.82
C ILE A 76 11.38 0.48 -2.88
N ALA A 77 12.28 -0.32 -3.43
CA ALA A 77 13.09 -1.23 -2.61
C ALA A 77 13.98 -0.47 -1.67
N SER A 78 14.52 0.66 -2.10
CA SER A 78 15.42 1.43 -1.24
C SER A 78 14.67 2.07 -0.07
N GLU A 79 13.34 2.19 -0.19
CA GLU A 79 12.52 2.68 0.92
C GLU A 79 12.11 1.55 1.85
N GLY A 80 12.60 0.36 1.62
CA GLY A 80 12.28 -0.76 2.49
C GLY A 80 10.97 -1.44 2.16
N VAL A 81 10.51 -1.32 0.94
CA VAL A 81 9.26 -1.94 0.52
C VAL A 81 9.54 -3.24 -0.20
N THR A 82 8.93 -4.31 0.26
CA THR A 82 9.04 -5.62 -0.38
C THR A 82 7.65 -6.05 -0.81
N ILE A 83 7.52 -6.42 -2.07
CA ILE A 83 6.25 -6.82 -2.62
C ILE A 83 6.32 -8.29 -3.03
N ARG A 84 5.39 -9.08 -2.53
CA ARG A 84 5.29 -10.48 -2.88
C ARG A 84 3.92 -10.74 -3.46
N LEU A 85 3.89 -11.36 -4.61
CA LEU A 85 2.65 -11.66 -5.30
C LEU A 85 2.58 -13.16 -5.50
N PRO A 86 1.99 -13.88 -4.54
CA PRO A 86 1.88 -15.33 -4.66
C PRO A 86 1.15 -15.70 -5.91
N GLY A 87 1.54 -16.79 -6.52
CA GLY A 87 0.93 -17.24 -7.76
C GLY A 87 1.48 -16.58 -8.99
N ARG A 88 2.32 -15.58 -8.82
CA ARG A 88 2.96 -14.97 -9.94
C ARG A 88 4.21 -15.74 -10.27
N VAL A 89 4.27 -16.26 -11.44
CA VAL A 89 5.42 -17.02 -11.85
C VAL A 89 6.53 -16.07 -12.24
N LYS A 90 7.68 -16.31 -11.66
CA LYS A 90 8.80 -15.52 -12.03
C LYS A 90 9.47 -16.17 -13.16
N PRO A 91 9.59 -15.51 -14.22
CA PRO A 91 10.34 -16.10 -15.30
C PRO A 91 11.76 -15.93 -14.94
N GLU A 92 12.40 -16.63 -15.14
CA GLU A 92 13.68 -16.44 -14.93
C GLU A 92 14.41 -17.10 -15.29
#